data_35fb94fd808a7582c5e413ce6213d2c4
#
_entry.id   35fb94fd808a7582c5e413ce6213d2c4
#
_cell.length_a   1.000
_cell.length_b   1.000
_cell.length_c   1.000
_cell.angle_alpha   90.00
_cell.angle_beta   90.00
_cell.angle_gamma   90.00
#
_symmetry.space_group_name_H-M   'P 1'
#
loop_
_entity.id
_entity.type
_entity.pdbx_description
1 polymer ?
#
loop_
_entity_poly.entity_id
_entity_poly.type
_entity_poly.pdbx_seq_one_letter_code
_entity_poly.pdbx_strand_id
1 'polypeptide(L)'
;MKTISLIALAALLFAGTAAAQPSTKTLQLEVANPWPEAKTDEPVVLRLADVRPGFTVRSAVVRTATEEIPSQLDDFDEDLRADELAFVLHLPARSVTRLQITLSSEKTTRTYPPRVYAQLLLRTSKKGRYAKGVSVAAKGSADTYSVLHHHGVAFESELNAWRIYFNEKQTTDLYGKFRKGLELEESLFYPTDEQLQRGFGDDVIRVGNSCGAGTLKGWNGTKATHVSPVAIRGQRVIASGPVRAIVEASVKGWQYQGGELNMVNRYTLYAGHRDAQVDVWFDRPLGKEVFATGVQRIAGPDADVYSDHEGLVASWGTDWPVNDTVKYAKETVGLGTFLPRRQVVQETADPDNYLYLLQAPGESGFRYWTTFTSRKETFGFPDAASWFAYLRDWRKQLEQPIEVRVIE
;
A
#
# COMPACT_ATOMS: atom_id res chain seq x y z
N MET A 1 -7.38 -80.11 42.15
CA MET A 1 -6.72 -78.87 41.79
C MET A 1 -7.62 -78.11 40.82
N LYS A 2 -8.27 -77.05 41.28
CA LYS A 2 -9.19 -76.21 40.45
C LYS A 2 -8.48 -74.96 40.12
N THR A 3 -8.19 -74.76 38.83
CA THR A 3 -7.62 -73.57 38.30
C THR A 3 -8.71 -72.48 38.03
N ILE A 4 -8.59 -71.35 38.71
CA ILE A 4 -9.46 -70.19 38.53
C ILE A 4 -8.80 -69.27 37.53
N SER A 5 -9.46 -69.11 36.38
CA SER A 5 -9.05 -68.11 35.37
C SER A 5 -9.66 -66.76 35.72
N LEU A 6 -8.82 -65.77 35.99
CA LEU A 6 -9.19 -64.37 36.12
C LEU A 6 -9.29 -63.74 34.71
N ILE A 7 -10.48 -63.32 34.32
CA ILE A 7 -10.68 -62.48 33.12
C ILE A 7 -10.61 -61.02 33.58
N ALA A 8 -9.56 -60.31 33.19
CA ALA A 8 -9.45 -58.87 33.41
C ALA A 8 -10.18 -58.12 32.28
N LEU A 9 -11.26 -57.45 32.65
CA LEU A 9 -12.03 -56.60 31.74
C LEU A 9 -11.37 -55.20 31.69
N ALA A 10 -10.64 -54.90 30.63
CA ALA A 10 -10.07 -53.56 30.41
C ALA A 10 -11.17 -52.65 29.85
N ALA A 11 -11.67 -51.73 30.67
CA ALA A 11 -12.56 -50.66 30.22
C ALA A 11 -11.72 -49.56 29.56
N LEU A 12 -11.77 -49.43 28.21
CA LEU A 12 -11.25 -48.30 27.45
C LEU A 12 -12.17 -47.09 27.68
N LEU A 13 -11.71 -46.15 28.50
CA LEU A 13 -12.28 -44.83 28.61
C LEU A 13 -11.94 -44.03 27.34
N PHE A 14 -12.83 -43.94 26.38
CA PHE A 14 -12.79 -42.97 25.33
C PHE A 14 -13.10 -41.59 25.94
N ALA A 15 -12.06 -40.84 26.31
CA ALA A 15 -12.20 -39.43 26.58
C ALA A 15 -12.44 -38.74 25.22
N GLY A 16 -13.70 -38.57 24.87
CA GLY A 16 -14.07 -37.73 23.74
C GLY A 16 -13.61 -36.30 24.03
N THR A 17 -12.64 -35.83 23.30
CA THR A 17 -12.30 -34.41 23.29
C THR A 17 -13.52 -33.67 22.72
N ALA A 18 -14.34 -33.09 23.59
CA ALA A 18 -15.37 -32.16 23.17
C ALA A 18 -14.65 -31.01 22.49
N ALA A 19 -14.75 -30.93 21.16
CA ALA A 19 -14.27 -29.77 20.43
C ALA A 19 -15.02 -28.55 20.99
N ALA A 20 -14.26 -27.58 21.52
CA ALA A 20 -14.87 -26.37 22.03
C ALA A 20 -15.66 -25.72 20.89
N GLN A 21 -16.90 -25.32 21.15
CA GLN A 21 -17.70 -24.62 20.15
C GLN A 21 -17.01 -23.31 19.76
N PRO A 22 -17.07 -22.91 18.48
CA PRO A 22 -16.44 -21.71 18.02
C PRO A 22 -17.02 -20.49 18.73
N SER A 23 -16.15 -19.62 19.21
CA SER A 23 -16.56 -18.32 19.73
C SER A 23 -16.87 -17.39 18.54
N THR A 24 -18.03 -16.72 18.60
CA THR A 24 -18.45 -15.74 17.60
C THR A 24 -18.89 -14.45 18.28
N LYS A 25 -18.67 -13.34 17.59
CA LYS A 25 -19.21 -12.02 17.98
C LYS A 25 -19.82 -11.36 16.76
N THR A 26 -21.08 -10.94 16.89
CA THR A 26 -21.78 -10.18 15.85
C THR A 26 -21.84 -8.71 16.26
N LEU A 27 -21.51 -7.83 15.32
CA LEU A 27 -21.53 -6.38 15.45
C LEU A 27 -22.47 -5.81 14.40
N GLN A 28 -23.14 -4.73 14.74
CA GLN A 28 -23.82 -3.86 13.78
C GLN A 28 -22.98 -2.63 13.55
N LEU A 29 -22.81 -2.25 12.28
CA LEU A 29 -22.01 -1.10 11.89
C LEU A 29 -22.87 -0.16 11.04
N GLU A 30 -22.82 1.13 11.34
CA GLU A 30 -23.29 2.18 10.47
C GLU A 30 -22.10 2.88 9.83
N VAL A 31 -22.14 2.98 8.49
CA VAL A 31 -21.19 3.73 7.69
C VAL A 31 -21.94 4.84 7.00
N ALA A 32 -21.65 6.08 7.37
CA ALA A 32 -22.31 7.25 6.81
C ALA A 32 -21.39 8.00 5.85
N ASN A 33 -21.92 8.31 4.68
CA ASN A 33 -21.36 9.30 3.77
C ASN A 33 -22.18 10.61 3.92
N PRO A 34 -21.75 11.60 4.72
CA PRO A 34 -22.48 12.83 4.91
C PRO A 34 -22.36 13.81 3.72
N TRP A 35 -21.50 13.50 2.75
CA TRP A 35 -21.12 14.38 1.67
C TRP A 35 -22.06 14.30 0.46
N PRO A 36 -22.10 15.33 -0.37
CA PRO A 36 -22.98 15.37 -1.54
C PRO A 36 -22.52 14.53 -2.72
N GLU A 37 -21.29 14.01 -2.69
CA GLU A 37 -20.74 13.12 -3.70
C GLU A 37 -20.81 11.64 -3.23
N ALA A 38 -21.08 10.74 -4.16
CA ALA A 38 -20.97 9.31 -3.90
C ALA A 38 -19.48 8.91 -3.77
N LYS A 39 -19.22 7.90 -2.95
CA LYS A 39 -17.88 7.32 -2.78
C LYS A 39 -17.89 5.87 -3.29
N THR A 40 -16.96 5.55 -4.17
CA THR A 40 -16.82 4.21 -4.76
C THR A 40 -15.59 3.53 -4.22
N ASP A 41 -15.74 2.26 -3.85
CA ASP A 41 -14.69 1.46 -3.20
C ASP A 41 -14.08 2.16 -1.96
N GLU A 42 -14.90 2.92 -1.21
CA GLU A 42 -14.45 3.68 -0.03
C GLU A 42 -13.96 2.73 1.06
N PRO A 43 -12.74 2.88 1.56
CA PRO A 43 -12.17 2.00 2.55
C PRO A 43 -12.85 2.13 3.92
N VAL A 44 -13.18 0.99 4.53
CA VAL A 44 -13.61 0.88 5.92
C VAL A 44 -12.65 -0.05 6.65
N VAL A 45 -12.08 0.44 7.74
CA VAL A 45 -11.13 -0.31 8.56
C VAL A 45 -11.58 -0.32 10.01
N LEU A 46 -11.69 -1.51 10.60
CA LEU A 46 -11.99 -1.71 12.01
C LEU A 46 -10.77 -2.32 12.71
N ARG A 47 -10.25 -1.62 13.71
CA ARG A 47 -9.24 -2.20 14.60
C ARG A 47 -9.94 -3.19 15.53
N LEU A 48 -9.48 -4.43 15.54
CA LEU A 48 -10.10 -5.50 16.35
C LEU A 48 -9.93 -5.25 17.85
N ALA A 49 -8.87 -4.54 18.25
CA ALA A 49 -8.69 -4.09 19.62
C ALA A 49 -9.84 -3.19 20.13
N ASP A 50 -10.41 -2.35 19.25
CA ASP A 50 -11.49 -1.43 19.61
C ASP A 50 -12.83 -2.17 19.81
N VAL A 51 -13.06 -3.24 19.05
CA VAL A 51 -14.30 -4.04 19.12
C VAL A 51 -14.25 -5.16 20.16
N ARG A 52 -13.08 -5.45 20.74
CA ARG A 52 -12.85 -6.37 21.87
C ARG A 52 -13.63 -7.70 21.71
N PRO A 53 -13.27 -8.56 20.75
CA PRO A 53 -14.01 -9.78 20.48
C PRO A 53 -14.01 -10.77 21.65
N GLY A 54 -12.99 -10.74 22.51
CA GLY A 54 -12.82 -11.67 23.65
C GLY A 54 -12.16 -13.00 23.26
N PHE A 55 -11.80 -13.16 22.00
CA PHE A 55 -11.10 -14.33 21.45
C PHE A 55 -10.22 -13.90 20.26
N THR A 56 -9.31 -14.78 19.84
CA THR A 56 -8.52 -14.56 18.62
C THR A 56 -9.40 -14.69 17.38
N VAL A 57 -9.58 -13.60 16.65
CA VAL A 57 -10.35 -13.58 15.39
C VAL A 57 -9.56 -14.28 14.31
N ARG A 58 -10.15 -15.28 13.67
CA ARG A 58 -9.56 -16.06 12.57
C ARG A 58 -10.35 -15.98 11.28
N SER A 59 -11.59 -15.50 11.36
CA SER A 59 -12.41 -15.18 10.19
C SER A 59 -13.40 -14.07 10.50
N ALA A 60 -13.83 -13.37 9.45
CA ALA A 60 -14.86 -12.36 9.50
C ALA A 60 -15.78 -12.49 8.29
N VAL A 61 -17.06 -12.16 8.49
CA VAL A 61 -18.05 -12.04 7.42
C VAL A 61 -18.72 -10.68 7.55
N VAL A 62 -18.67 -9.89 6.50
CA VAL A 62 -19.30 -8.57 6.41
C VAL A 62 -20.49 -8.64 5.47
N ARG A 63 -21.67 -8.17 5.88
CA ARG A 63 -22.89 -8.23 5.08
C ARG A 63 -23.67 -6.93 5.16
N THR A 64 -24.21 -6.51 4.04
CA THR A 64 -25.38 -5.63 3.99
C THR A 64 -26.67 -6.45 4.18
N ALA A 65 -27.83 -5.83 4.05
CA ALA A 65 -29.09 -6.56 4.05
C ALA A 65 -29.23 -7.53 2.86
N THR A 66 -28.55 -7.28 1.75
CA THR A 66 -28.75 -7.96 0.46
C THR A 66 -27.54 -8.77 -0.01
N GLU A 67 -26.32 -8.43 0.44
CA GLU A 67 -25.11 -9.04 -0.10
C GLU A 67 -24.01 -9.19 0.96
N GLU A 68 -23.06 -10.08 0.66
CA GLU A 68 -21.82 -10.24 1.42
C GLU A 68 -20.72 -9.39 0.78
N ILE A 69 -20.02 -8.63 1.60
CA ILE A 69 -18.96 -7.74 1.18
C ILE A 69 -17.60 -8.45 1.34
N PRO A 70 -16.78 -8.52 0.29
CA PRO A 70 -15.41 -9.02 0.41
C PRO A 70 -14.64 -8.27 1.49
N SER A 71 -14.03 -9.01 2.40
CA SER A 71 -13.30 -8.46 3.53
C SER A 71 -11.98 -9.17 3.77
N GLN A 72 -11.08 -8.53 4.50
CA GLN A 72 -9.72 -8.97 4.73
C GLN A 72 -9.34 -8.74 6.19
N LEU A 73 -8.68 -9.73 6.79
CA LEU A 73 -8.06 -9.62 8.11
C LEU A 73 -6.56 -9.49 7.92
N ASP A 74 -5.97 -8.49 8.54
CA ASP A 74 -4.53 -8.23 8.46
C ASP A 74 -3.87 -8.32 9.83
N ASP A 75 -2.68 -8.92 9.86
CA ASP A 75 -1.78 -9.08 10.99
C ASP A 75 -0.53 -8.25 10.70
N PHE A 76 -0.29 -7.20 11.48
CA PHE A 76 0.80 -6.25 11.22
C PHE A 76 2.12 -6.59 11.88
N ASP A 77 2.08 -7.38 12.97
CA ASP A 77 3.26 -7.70 13.77
C ASP A 77 3.69 -9.17 13.67
N GLU A 78 2.95 -9.97 12.86
CA GLU A 78 3.22 -11.37 12.57
C GLU A 78 3.06 -12.28 13.81
N ASP A 79 2.20 -11.89 14.76
CA ASP A 79 1.88 -12.68 15.97
C ASP A 79 0.80 -13.77 15.72
N LEU A 80 0.33 -13.88 14.46
CA LEU A 80 -0.73 -14.79 14.00
C LEU A 80 -2.13 -14.43 14.53
N ARG A 81 -2.31 -13.17 14.92
CA ARG A 81 -3.59 -12.60 15.30
C ARG A 81 -3.88 -11.43 14.38
N ALA A 82 -5.09 -11.35 13.90
CA ALA A 82 -5.49 -10.20 13.11
C ALA A 82 -5.61 -8.95 13.98
N ASP A 83 -5.07 -7.85 13.50
CA ASP A 83 -5.16 -6.50 14.10
C ASP A 83 -6.35 -5.74 13.56
N GLU A 84 -6.60 -5.87 12.26
CA GLU A 84 -7.62 -5.11 11.56
C GLU A 84 -8.48 -5.98 10.65
N LEU A 85 -9.75 -5.56 10.51
CA LEU A 85 -10.68 -6.00 9.47
C LEU A 85 -10.87 -4.85 8.50
N ALA A 86 -10.60 -5.09 7.22
CA ALA A 86 -10.75 -4.12 6.15
C ALA A 86 -11.74 -4.60 5.07
N PHE A 87 -12.49 -3.67 4.50
CA PHE A 87 -13.35 -3.88 3.34
C PHE A 87 -13.56 -2.55 2.61
N VAL A 88 -14.09 -2.59 1.39
CA VAL A 88 -14.45 -1.40 0.61
C VAL A 88 -15.94 -1.37 0.31
N LEU A 89 -16.53 -0.18 0.27
CA LEU A 89 -17.96 0.03 0.05
C LEU A 89 -18.23 1.06 -1.05
N HIS A 90 -19.31 0.83 -1.79
CA HIS A 90 -19.94 1.91 -2.53
C HIS A 90 -20.95 2.62 -1.63
N LEU A 91 -20.75 3.91 -1.40
CA LEU A 91 -21.60 4.74 -0.54
C LEU A 91 -22.25 5.84 -1.36
N PRO A 92 -23.57 5.79 -1.59
CA PRO A 92 -24.28 6.91 -2.22
C PRO A 92 -24.08 8.22 -1.49
N ALA A 93 -24.29 9.33 -2.17
CA ALA A 93 -24.26 10.66 -1.56
C ALA A 93 -25.27 10.76 -0.41
N ARG A 94 -24.89 11.40 0.70
CA ARG A 94 -25.73 11.66 1.87
C ARG A 94 -26.50 10.45 2.36
N SER A 95 -25.80 9.30 2.46
CA SER A 95 -26.39 8.02 2.82
C SER A 95 -25.82 7.43 4.07
N VAL A 96 -26.56 6.49 4.67
CA VAL A 96 -26.10 5.62 5.75
C VAL A 96 -26.29 4.18 5.31
N THR A 97 -25.22 3.42 5.32
CA THR A 97 -25.23 1.98 5.03
C THR A 97 -25.06 1.20 6.33
N ARG A 98 -25.97 0.25 6.57
CA ARG A 98 -25.91 -0.65 7.74
C ARG A 98 -25.31 -1.98 7.34
N LEU A 99 -24.41 -2.47 8.18
CA LEU A 99 -23.69 -3.71 7.97
C LEU A 99 -23.78 -4.58 9.22
N GLN A 100 -23.85 -5.89 9.00
CA GLN A 100 -23.63 -6.88 10.03
C GLN A 100 -22.25 -7.50 9.84
N ILE A 101 -21.45 -7.55 10.90
CA ILE A 101 -20.13 -8.15 10.91
C ILE A 101 -20.15 -9.32 11.91
N THR A 102 -19.83 -10.50 11.42
CA THR A 102 -19.66 -11.69 12.27
C THR A 102 -18.18 -12.05 12.34
N LEU A 103 -17.59 -11.90 13.51
CA LEU A 103 -16.23 -12.34 13.83
C LEU A 103 -16.27 -13.76 14.39
N SER A 104 -15.28 -14.60 14.05
CA SER A 104 -15.20 -15.99 14.53
C SER A 104 -13.78 -16.39 14.93
N SER A 105 -13.67 -17.27 15.93
CA SER A 105 -12.42 -17.93 16.31
C SER A 105 -12.05 -19.09 15.38
N GLU A 106 -12.93 -19.50 14.48
CA GLU A 106 -12.65 -20.54 13.49
C GLU A 106 -12.12 -19.94 12.20
N LYS A 107 -11.23 -20.68 11.55
CA LYS A 107 -10.79 -20.39 10.18
C LYS A 107 -11.94 -20.63 9.22
N THR A 108 -12.01 -19.86 8.16
CA THR A 108 -12.96 -20.05 7.07
C THR A 108 -12.25 -20.62 5.85
N THR A 109 -12.97 -21.38 5.04
CA THR A 109 -12.59 -21.76 3.66
C THR A 109 -13.08 -20.75 2.62
N ARG A 110 -13.78 -19.71 3.07
CA ARG A 110 -14.31 -18.64 2.24
C ARG A 110 -13.18 -17.80 1.66
N THR A 111 -13.18 -17.60 0.38
CA THR A 111 -12.21 -16.79 -0.35
C THR A 111 -12.92 -15.80 -1.23
N TYR A 112 -12.31 -14.62 -1.42
CA TYR A 112 -12.79 -13.61 -2.36
C TYR A 112 -11.76 -13.42 -3.47
N PRO A 113 -12.19 -13.14 -4.71
CA PRO A 113 -11.25 -12.81 -5.78
C PRO A 113 -10.36 -11.62 -5.38
N PRO A 114 -9.06 -11.73 -5.59
CA PRO A 114 -8.15 -10.62 -5.27
C PRO A 114 -8.41 -9.44 -6.22
N ARG A 115 -8.44 -8.24 -5.67
CA ARG A 115 -8.52 -6.96 -6.39
C ARG A 115 -7.24 -6.15 -6.26
N VAL A 116 -6.34 -6.61 -5.39
CA VAL A 116 -4.99 -6.07 -5.19
C VAL A 116 -4.00 -7.22 -5.03
N TYR A 117 -2.73 -6.95 -5.24
CA TYR A 117 -1.68 -7.94 -5.09
C TYR A 117 -0.37 -7.28 -4.64
N ALA A 118 0.45 -8.00 -3.89
CA ALA A 118 1.80 -7.56 -3.52
C ALA A 118 2.77 -8.73 -3.54
N GLN A 119 4.04 -8.46 -3.87
CA GLN A 119 5.09 -9.46 -3.92
C GLN A 119 6.46 -8.90 -3.55
N LEU A 120 7.28 -9.76 -2.96
CA LEU A 120 8.70 -9.60 -2.76
C LEU A 120 9.39 -10.85 -3.30
N LEU A 121 10.18 -10.70 -4.37
CA LEU A 121 10.77 -11.83 -5.10
C LEU A 121 12.27 -11.86 -4.92
N LEU A 122 12.76 -12.92 -4.24
CA LEU A 122 14.18 -13.21 -4.09
C LEU A 122 14.69 -13.98 -5.30
N ARG A 123 15.79 -13.55 -5.88
CA ARG A 123 16.45 -14.31 -6.95
C ARG A 123 17.04 -15.62 -6.39
N THR A 124 16.85 -16.70 -7.10
CA THR A 124 17.45 -17.99 -6.79
C THR A 124 18.59 -18.30 -7.75
N SER A 125 19.40 -19.34 -7.47
CA SER A 125 20.44 -19.80 -8.38
C SER A 125 19.90 -20.38 -9.70
N LYS A 126 18.60 -20.67 -9.78
CA LYS A 126 17.95 -21.21 -10.98
C LYS A 126 17.41 -20.05 -11.82
N LYS A 127 17.88 -19.95 -13.08
CA LYS A 127 17.42 -18.94 -14.04
C LYS A 127 15.88 -18.93 -14.16
N GLY A 128 15.27 -17.74 -14.08
CA GLY A 128 13.82 -17.55 -14.20
C GLY A 128 12.99 -18.08 -13.04
N ARG A 129 13.62 -18.47 -11.91
CA ARG A 129 12.92 -18.87 -10.69
C ARG A 129 13.20 -17.90 -9.55
N TYR A 130 12.16 -17.54 -8.86
CA TYR A 130 12.19 -16.63 -7.72
C TYR A 130 11.55 -17.30 -6.52
N ALA A 131 12.05 -17.00 -5.31
CA ALA A 131 11.36 -17.35 -4.08
C ALA A 131 10.47 -16.18 -3.66
N LYS A 132 9.19 -16.42 -3.42
CA LYS A 132 8.30 -15.43 -2.83
C LYS A 132 8.73 -15.27 -1.36
N GLY A 133 9.23 -14.09 -1.02
CA GLY A 133 9.59 -13.71 0.35
C GLY A 133 8.49 -12.86 0.98
N VAL A 134 8.45 -12.82 2.30
CA VAL A 134 7.58 -11.90 3.05
C VAL A 134 8.36 -10.68 3.53
N SER A 135 9.65 -10.83 3.81
CA SER A 135 10.52 -9.73 4.24
C SER A 135 11.96 -9.92 3.77
N VAL A 136 12.69 -8.80 3.71
CA VAL A 136 14.13 -8.75 3.45
C VAL A 136 14.75 -7.62 4.26
N ALA A 137 15.93 -7.85 4.80
CA ALA A 137 16.74 -6.83 5.45
C ALA A 137 18.21 -6.98 5.07
N ALA A 138 18.91 -5.86 4.95
CA ALA A 138 20.34 -5.83 4.65
C ALA A 138 21.05 -4.66 5.34
N LYS A 139 22.36 -4.73 5.50
CA LYS A 139 23.16 -3.57 5.90
C LYS A 139 23.00 -2.45 4.89
N GLY A 140 22.95 -1.20 5.35
CA GLY A 140 22.80 -0.04 4.47
C GLY A 140 23.88 0.11 3.40
N SER A 141 25.06 -0.47 3.63
CA SER A 141 26.19 -0.50 2.70
C SER A 141 26.17 -1.71 1.74
N ALA A 142 25.21 -2.64 1.87
CA ALA A 142 25.18 -3.84 1.02
C ALA A 142 24.65 -3.48 -0.37
N ASP A 143 25.32 -4.02 -1.41
CA ASP A 143 24.76 -4.02 -2.76
C ASP A 143 23.71 -5.13 -2.87
N THR A 144 22.45 -4.71 -2.89
CA THR A 144 21.28 -5.60 -2.99
C THR A 144 20.61 -5.56 -4.35
N TYR A 145 21.16 -4.81 -5.30
CA TYR A 145 20.53 -4.57 -6.60
C TYR A 145 20.20 -5.86 -7.37
N SER A 146 21.08 -6.85 -7.30
CA SER A 146 20.90 -8.12 -7.99
C SER A 146 20.21 -9.20 -7.16
N VAL A 147 19.92 -8.94 -5.87
CA VAL A 147 19.34 -9.94 -4.95
C VAL A 147 17.83 -10.08 -5.15
N LEU A 148 17.15 -8.96 -5.39
CA LEU A 148 15.72 -8.93 -5.60
C LEU A 148 15.40 -8.86 -7.09
N HIS A 149 14.37 -9.60 -7.50
CA HIS A 149 13.72 -9.37 -8.78
C HIS A 149 13.02 -8.02 -8.72
N HIS A 150 12.95 -7.29 -9.83
CA HIS A 150 12.46 -5.91 -9.93
C HIS A 150 12.95 -4.94 -8.82
N HIS A 151 14.06 -5.26 -8.16
CA HIS A 151 14.83 -4.39 -7.27
C HIS A 151 14.11 -3.92 -5.98
N GLY A 152 13.06 -4.60 -5.56
CA GLY A 152 12.36 -4.28 -4.32
C GLY A 152 10.97 -4.92 -4.22
N VAL A 153 10.18 -4.48 -3.26
CA VAL A 153 8.77 -4.88 -3.13
C VAL A 153 7.93 -4.23 -4.22
N ALA A 154 6.97 -4.99 -4.79
CA ALA A 154 6.00 -4.46 -5.73
C ALA A 154 4.56 -4.76 -5.28
N PHE A 155 3.63 -3.88 -5.62
CA PHE A 155 2.22 -4.00 -5.26
C PHE A 155 1.33 -3.32 -6.32
N GLU A 156 0.10 -3.78 -6.45
CA GLU A 156 -0.85 -3.29 -7.45
C GLU A 156 -2.29 -3.34 -6.97
N SER A 157 -3.11 -2.47 -7.58
CA SER A 157 -4.56 -2.62 -7.69
C SER A 157 -4.95 -2.98 -9.11
N GLU A 158 -6.25 -3.06 -9.40
CA GLU A 158 -6.70 -3.23 -10.78
C GLU A 158 -6.29 -2.06 -11.70
N LEU A 159 -5.96 -0.89 -11.14
CA LEU A 159 -5.76 0.35 -11.89
C LEU A 159 -4.30 0.62 -12.24
N ASN A 160 -3.37 0.32 -11.33
CA ASN A 160 -1.96 0.59 -11.53
C ASN A 160 -1.08 -0.28 -10.64
N ALA A 161 0.24 -0.27 -10.88
CA ALA A 161 1.18 -1.00 -10.05
C ALA A 161 2.41 -0.16 -9.71
N TRP A 162 3.02 -0.48 -8.60
CA TRP A 162 4.11 0.23 -7.96
C TRP A 162 5.21 -0.73 -7.57
N ARG A 163 6.46 -0.24 -7.54
CA ARG A 163 7.54 -0.89 -6.79
C ARG A 163 8.28 0.15 -5.96
N ILE A 164 8.98 -0.30 -4.92
CA ILE A 164 9.83 0.54 -4.09
C ILE A 164 11.24 -0.01 -4.19
N TYR A 165 12.19 0.81 -4.65
CA TYR A 165 13.58 0.38 -4.75
C TYR A 165 14.18 0.06 -3.39
N PHE A 166 14.83 -1.10 -3.30
CA PHE A 166 15.57 -1.55 -2.11
C PHE A 166 17.02 -1.04 -2.13
N ASN A 167 17.17 0.28 -2.10
CA ASN A 167 18.45 0.97 -2.07
C ASN A 167 18.33 2.30 -1.31
N GLU A 168 19.35 3.15 -1.36
CA GLU A 168 19.38 4.46 -0.69
C GLU A 168 18.31 5.44 -1.18
N LYS A 169 17.81 5.23 -2.39
CA LYS A 169 16.78 6.10 -2.97
C LYS A 169 15.40 5.84 -2.36
N GLN A 170 15.08 4.57 -2.09
CA GLN A 170 13.74 4.09 -1.69
C GLN A 170 12.60 4.64 -2.57
N THR A 171 12.94 5.07 -3.80
CA THR A 171 11.99 5.75 -4.68
C THR A 171 10.92 4.77 -5.15
N THR A 172 9.68 5.24 -5.16
CA THR A 172 8.56 4.58 -5.84
C THR A 172 8.74 4.65 -7.33
N ASP A 173 8.56 3.54 -8.01
CA ASP A 173 8.61 3.40 -9.44
C ASP A 173 7.30 2.81 -9.95
N LEU A 174 6.92 3.08 -11.20
CA LEU A 174 5.55 3.00 -11.66
C LEU A 174 5.41 2.07 -12.86
N TYR A 175 4.39 1.21 -12.77
CA TYR A 175 3.97 0.35 -13.86
C TYR A 175 2.59 0.77 -14.34
N GLY A 176 2.52 1.33 -15.55
CA GLY A 176 1.28 1.77 -16.19
C GLY A 176 0.58 0.61 -16.87
N LYS A 177 -0.69 0.41 -16.58
CA LYS A 177 -1.51 -0.66 -17.16
C LYS A 177 -2.21 -0.19 -18.41
N PHE A 178 -2.41 -1.09 -19.34
CA PHE A 178 -3.24 -0.81 -20.53
C PHE A 178 -4.73 -1.02 -20.23
N ARG A 179 -5.05 -2.08 -19.50
CA ARG A 179 -6.41 -2.46 -19.09
C ARG A 179 -6.48 -2.63 -17.57
N LYS A 180 -7.67 -2.50 -17.01
CA LYS A 180 -7.89 -2.81 -15.59
C LYS A 180 -7.69 -4.31 -15.34
N GLY A 181 -6.99 -4.64 -14.27
CA GLY A 181 -6.75 -6.02 -13.85
C GLY A 181 -5.43 -6.16 -13.08
N LEU A 182 -5.20 -7.33 -12.50
CA LEU A 182 -3.95 -7.65 -11.82
C LEU A 182 -2.98 -8.26 -12.83
N GLU A 183 -1.72 -7.84 -12.83
CA GLU A 183 -0.72 -8.24 -13.80
C GLU A 183 0.62 -8.66 -13.18
N LEU A 184 0.96 -8.17 -11.97
CA LEU A 184 2.29 -8.35 -11.39
C LEU A 184 2.66 -9.80 -11.13
N GLU A 185 1.71 -10.67 -10.78
CA GLU A 185 2.02 -12.08 -10.55
C GLU A 185 2.47 -12.79 -11.81
N GLU A 186 1.97 -12.38 -12.98
CA GLU A 186 2.32 -12.94 -14.28
C GLU A 186 3.48 -12.18 -14.95
N SER A 187 3.44 -10.83 -14.96
CA SER A 187 4.44 -10.00 -15.65
C SER A 187 5.75 -9.89 -14.88
N LEU A 188 5.72 -10.09 -13.57
CA LEU A 188 6.85 -9.89 -12.67
C LEU A 188 7.49 -8.50 -12.83
N PHE A 189 6.69 -7.47 -13.13
CA PHE A 189 7.07 -6.10 -13.45
C PHE A 189 7.80 -5.91 -14.79
N TYR A 190 8.24 -6.98 -15.42
CA TYR A 190 8.96 -6.95 -16.71
C TYR A 190 8.27 -7.87 -17.70
N PRO A 191 7.19 -7.41 -18.37
CA PRO A 191 6.43 -8.24 -19.30
C PRO A 191 7.27 -8.69 -20.48
N THR A 192 6.96 -9.86 -20.97
CA THR A 192 7.48 -10.35 -22.25
C THR A 192 6.80 -9.66 -23.43
N ASP A 193 7.37 -9.74 -24.62
CA ASP A 193 6.76 -9.18 -25.83
C ASP A 193 5.37 -9.80 -26.10
N GLU A 194 5.16 -11.07 -25.77
CA GLU A 194 3.86 -11.74 -25.86
C GLU A 194 2.83 -11.19 -24.85
N GLN A 195 3.27 -10.85 -23.64
CA GLN A 195 2.41 -10.21 -22.65
C GLN A 195 2.03 -8.78 -23.08
N LEU A 196 2.98 -8.01 -23.62
CA LEU A 196 2.71 -6.68 -24.18
C LEU A 196 1.69 -6.76 -25.34
N GLN A 197 1.83 -7.74 -26.25
CA GLN A 197 0.86 -7.97 -27.32
C GLN A 197 -0.54 -8.36 -26.79
N ARG A 198 -0.61 -9.00 -25.63
CA ARG A 198 -1.89 -9.30 -24.94
C ARG A 198 -2.46 -8.09 -24.19
N GLY A 199 -1.78 -6.93 -24.20
CA GLY A 199 -2.21 -5.70 -23.57
C GLY A 199 -1.84 -5.60 -22.09
N PHE A 200 -0.73 -6.22 -21.66
CA PHE A 200 -0.10 -5.94 -20.40
C PHE A 200 0.53 -4.54 -20.43
N GLY A 201 0.59 -3.92 -19.26
CA GLY A 201 1.36 -2.70 -19.07
C GLY A 201 2.86 -2.94 -19.00
N ASP A 202 3.61 -1.90 -18.65
CA ASP A 202 5.04 -1.98 -18.34
C ASP A 202 5.51 -0.77 -17.52
N ASP A 203 6.83 -0.66 -17.34
CA ASP A 203 7.50 0.47 -16.70
C ASP A 203 7.23 1.77 -17.49
N VAL A 204 6.76 2.81 -16.82
CA VAL A 204 6.34 4.07 -17.47
C VAL A 204 7.14 5.30 -17.05
N ILE A 205 8.10 5.16 -16.11
CA ILE A 205 8.87 6.30 -15.62
C ILE A 205 10.30 5.93 -15.21
N ARG A 206 11.26 6.72 -15.68
CA ARG A 206 12.64 6.66 -15.20
C ARG A 206 12.82 7.61 -14.02
N VAL A 207 12.81 7.10 -12.81
CA VAL A 207 12.82 7.92 -11.58
C VAL A 207 14.17 8.59 -11.28
N GLY A 208 15.29 8.09 -11.79
CA GLY A 208 16.60 8.72 -11.61
C GLY A 208 16.94 9.01 -10.14
N ASN A 209 17.14 10.29 -9.80
CA ASN A 209 17.39 10.77 -8.45
C ASN A 209 16.16 11.43 -7.81
N SER A 210 15.04 11.48 -8.51
CA SER A 210 13.81 12.13 -8.07
C SER A 210 13.15 11.42 -6.91
N CYS A 211 12.06 12.00 -6.41
CA CYS A 211 11.15 11.35 -5.49
C CYS A 211 10.10 10.44 -6.17
N GLY A 212 10.14 10.29 -7.52
CA GLY A 212 9.12 9.55 -8.26
C GLY A 212 7.72 10.12 -7.99
N ALA A 213 6.81 9.28 -7.54
CA ALA A 213 5.51 9.71 -7.02
C ALA A 213 5.50 9.53 -5.50
N GLY A 214 5.63 10.64 -4.76
CA GLY A 214 5.41 10.69 -3.32
C GLY A 214 6.43 9.98 -2.43
N THR A 215 7.63 9.63 -2.90
CA THR A 215 8.65 9.07 -2.01
C THR A 215 9.12 10.11 -1.01
N LEU A 216 9.15 9.74 0.27
CA LEU A 216 9.76 10.58 1.29
C LEU A 216 11.28 10.65 1.10
N LYS A 217 11.82 11.86 1.15
CA LYS A 217 13.25 12.18 1.03
C LYS A 217 13.70 13.00 2.24
N GLY A 218 15.00 13.00 2.50
CA GLY A 218 15.60 14.02 3.33
C GLY A 218 15.66 15.38 2.60
N TRP A 219 16.02 16.43 3.35
CA TRP A 219 16.23 17.79 2.84
C TRP A 219 17.52 18.36 3.37
N ASN A 220 18.37 18.93 2.51
CA ASN A 220 19.67 19.50 2.90
C ASN A 220 19.70 21.04 2.90
N GLY A 221 18.54 21.68 2.77
CA GLY A 221 18.42 23.14 2.63
C GLY A 221 18.25 23.62 1.19
N THR A 222 18.62 22.82 0.21
CA THR A 222 18.57 23.20 -1.22
C THR A 222 17.93 22.17 -2.14
N LYS A 223 18.03 20.89 -1.80
CA LYS A 223 17.47 19.79 -2.59
C LYS A 223 17.09 18.59 -1.75
N ALA A 224 16.23 17.76 -2.29
CA ALA A 224 15.90 16.45 -1.75
C ALA A 224 17.14 15.54 -1.72
N THR A 225 17.29 14.75 -0.65
CA THR A 225 18.40 13.83 -0.46
C THR A 225 17.90 12.40 -0.28
N HIS A 226 18.75 11.44 -0.63
CA HIS A 226 18.44 10.03 -0.38
C HIS A 226 18.41 9.71 1.11
N VAL A 227 17.74 8.61 1.45
CA VAL A 227 17.69 8.07 2.82
C VAL A 227 18.98 7.29 3.09
N SER A 228 20.05 8.03 3.38
CA SER A 228 21.41 7.52 3.54
C SER A 228 22.28 8.56 4.30
N PRO A 229 23.30 8.12 5.08
CA PRO A 229 23.62 6.73 5.38
C PRO A 229 22.66 6.10 6.42
N VAL A 230 22.47 4.80 6.33
CA VAL A 230 21.67 4.00 7.27
C VAL A 230 22.44 2.77 7.72
N ALA A 231 22.17 2.27 8.94
CA ALA A 231 22.76 1.03 9.42
C ALA A 231 22.11 -0.22 8.74
N ILE A 232 20.77 -0.24 8.69
CA ILE A 232 19.98 -1.34 8.15
C ILE A 232 18.86 -0.76 7.28
N ARG A 233 18.55 -1.46 6.20
CA ARG A 233 17.41 -1.23 5.32
C ARG A 233 16.55 -2.48 5.25
N GLY A 234 15.24 -2.34 5.28
CA GLY A 234 14.29 -3.45 5.21
C GLY A 234 13.13 -3.16 4.29
N GLN A 235 12.52 -4.21 3.73
CA GLN A 235 11.22 -4.17 3.08
C GLN A 235 10.44 -5.42 3.45
N ARG A 236 9.11 -5.31 3.51
CA ARG A 236 8.22 -6.44 3.72
C ARG A 236 6.86 -6.26 3.06
N VAL A 237 6.21 -7.39 2.77
CA VAL A 237 4.79 -7.46 2.39
C VAL A 237 4.03 -7.86 3.64
N ILE A 238 3.10 -7.03 4.09
CA ILE A 238 2.21 -7.31 5.22
C ILE A 238 0.95 -7.99 4.73
N ALA A 239 0.34 -7.45 3.67
CA ALA A 239 -0.93 -7.96 3.14
C ALA A 239 -0.93 -7.93 1.61
N SER A 240 -1.62 -8.92 1.00
CA SER A 240 -1.77 -9.07 -0.44
C SER A 240 -3.17 -9.61 -0.77
N GLY A 241 -4.12 -8.71 -1.01
CA GLY A 241 -5.51 -9.01 -1.41
C GLY A 241 -6.40 -9.57 -0.29
N PRO A 242 -7.73 -9.71 -0.49
CA PRO A 242 -8.51 -9.29 -1.67
C PRO A 242 -8.86 -7.80 -1.71
N VAL A 243 -8.69 -7.07 -0.58
CA VAL A 243 -9.21 -5.71 -0.38
C VAL A 243 -8.11 -4.66 -0.43
N ARG A 244 -6.96 -4.96 0.17
CA ARG A 244 -5.82 -4.03 0.19
C ARG A 244 -4.49 -4.78 0.13
N ALA A 245 -3.52 -4.15 -0.53
CA ALA A 245 -2.11 -4.50 -0.46
C ALA A 245 -1.41 -3.56 0.51
N ILE A 246 -0.60 -4.11 1.42
CA ILE A 246 0.16 -3.34 2.40
C ILE A 246 1.62 -3.77 2.32
N VAL A 247 2.49 -2.81 2.06
CA VAL A 247 3.95 -3.03 2.00
C VAL A 247 4.67 -1.99 2.84
N GLU A 248 5.85 -2.34 3.34
CA GLU A 248 6.69 -1.42 4.11
C GLU A 248 8.10 -1.33 3.55
N ALA A 249 8.66 -0.13 3.63
CA ALA A 249 10.07 0.15 3.51
C ALA A 249 10.57 0.76 4.82
N SER A 250 11.62 0.20 5.40
CA SER A 250 12.14 0.62 6.70
C SER A 250 13.64 0.89 6.67
N VAL A 251 14.08 1.75 7.56
CA VAL A 251 15.50 1.99 7.84
C VAL A 251 15.75 2.09 9.33
N LYS A 252 16.94 1.64 9.75
CA LYS A 252 17.45 1.85 11.11
C LYS A 252 18.79 2.57 11.02
N GLY A 253 19.00 3.47 11.96
CA GLY A 253 20.25 4.22 12.06
C GLY A 253 20.46 5.22 10.92
N TRP A 254 19.41 5.89 10.46
CA TRP A 254 19.55 6.96 9.48
C TRP A 254 20.20 8.18 10.12
N GLN A 255 21.42 8.49 9.69
CA GLN A 255 22.14 9.68 10.14
C GLN A 255 21.58 10.89 9.41
N TYR A 256 20.79 11.70 10.12
CA TYR A 256 20.02 12.76 9.50
C TYR A 256 19.98 14.03 10.37
N GLN A 257 20.39 15.17 9.80
CA GLN A 257 20.35 16.50 10.41
C GLN A 257 20.93 16.54 11.84
N GLY A 258 22.06 15.84 12.06
CA GLY A 258 22.78 15.82 13.34
C GLY A 258 22.23 14.84 14.38
N GLY A 259 21.27 14.02 14.01
CA GLY A 259 20.71 12.96 14.85
C GLY A 259 20.64 11.62 14.14
N GLU A 260 20.08 10.63 14.83
CA GLU A 260 19.79 9.31 14.29
C GLU A 260 18.27 9.08 14.31
N LEU A 261 17.74 8.49 13.25
CA LEU A 261 16.33 8.13 13.11
C LEU A 261 16.18 6.67 12.66
N ASN A 262 15.20 5.98 13.24
CA ASN A 262 14.62 4.78 12.64
C ASN A 262 13.29 5.16 12.02
N MET A 263 13.04 4.72 10.79
CA MET A 263 11.86 5.12 10.03
C MET A 263 11.21 3.92 9.36
N VAL A 264 9.89 3.93 9.34
CA VAL A 264 9.06 3.00 8.55
C VAL A 264 8.13 3.81 7.67
N ASN A 265 8.13 3.51 6.37
CA ASN A 265 7.15 3.98 5.39
C ASN A 265 6.24 2.81 5.03
N ARG A 266 4.96 2.88 5.38
CA ARG A 266 3.94 1.91 4.98
C ARG A 266 3.12 2.47 3.85
N TYR A 267 3.00 1.69 2.78
CA TYR A 267 2.14 1.99 1.64
C TYR A 267 0.94 1.06 1.68
N THR A 268 -0.26 1.63 1.67
CA THR A 268 -1.53 0.90 1.62
C THR A 268 -2.27 1.27 0.34
N LEU A 269 -2.52 0.28 -0.51
CA LEU A 269 -3.25 0.43 -1.76
C LEU A 269 -4.53 -0.40 -1.70
N TYR A 270 -5.66 0.25 -1.86
CA TYR A 270 -6.97 -0.41 -1.79
C TYR A 270 -7.48 -0.86 -3.15
N ALA A 271 -8.36 -1.85 -3.13
CA ALA A 271 -9.15 -2.30 -4.27
C ALA A 271 -9.92 -1.13 -4.89
N GLY A 272 -9.86 -0.99 -6.21
CA GLY A 272 -10.51 0.11 -6.95
C GLY A 272 -9.80 1.45 -6.89
N HIS A 273 -8.73 1.57 -6.11
CA HIS A 273 -7.95 2.80 -5.98
C HIS A 273 -6.70 2.80 -6.86
N ARG A 274 -6.33 4.00 -7.34
CA ARG A 274 -5.05 4.24 -7.98
C ARG A 274 -4.06 4.95 -7.05
N ASP A 275 -4.50 5.42 -5.92
CA ASP A 275 -3.71 6.13 -4.92
C ASP A 275 -3.26 5.19 -3.80
N ALA A 276 -2.03 5.38 -3.37
CA ALA A 276 -1.48 4.75 -2.18
C ALA A 276 -1.49 5.75 -1.01
N GLN A 277 -2.03 5.32 0.13
CA GLN A 277 -1.83 5.99 1.39
C GLN A 277 -0.43 5.68 1.89
N VAL A 278 0.31 6.69 2.33
CA VAL A 278 1.65 6.56 2.89
C VAL A 278 1.65 7.01 4.33
N ASP A 279 1.87 6.06 5.24
CA ASP A 279 2.06 6.31 6.66
C ASP A 279 3.56 6.24 6.97
N VAL A 280 4.09 7.28 7.60
CA VAL A 280 5.49 7.35 8.00
C VAL A 280 5.56 7.41 9.52
N TRP A 281 6.38 6.54 10.10
CA TRP A 281 6.66 6.55 11.54
C TRP A 281 8.16 6.64 11.81
N PHE A 282 8.47 7.31 12.90
CA PHE A 282 9.80 7.37 13.48
C PHE A 282 9.75 6.76 14.89
N ASP A 283 10.89 6.25 15.34
CA ASP A 283 11.03 5.62 16.66
C ASP A 283 11.00 6.62 17.83
N ARG A 284 10.95 7.91 17.55
CA ARG A 284 10.85 9.00 18.51
C ARG A 284 10.04 10.17 17.97
N PRO A 285 9.56 11.06 18.84
CA PRO A 285 9.03 12.34 18.40
C PRO A 285 10.08 13.14 17.61
N LEU A 286 9.63 13.77 16.52
CA LEU A 286 10.45 14.63 15.69
C LEU A 286 10.71 15.97 16.38
N GLY A 287 11.87 16.56 16.12
CA GLY A 287 12.24 17.90 16.55
C GLY A 287 12.09 18.91 15.42
N LYS A 288 13.23 19.35 14.89
CA LYS A 288 13.31 20.32 13.80
C LYS A 288 13.62 19.69 12.44
N GLU A 289 13.61 18.39 12.35
CA GLU A 289 13.90 17.66 11.13
C GLU A 289 12.92 18.08 10.04
N VAL A 290 13.47 18.39 8.85
CA VAL A 290 12.72 18.77 7.66
C VAL A 290 12.85 17.67 6.64
N PHE A 291 11.75 17.15 6.17
CA PHE A 291 11.68 16.14 5.10
C PHE A 291 11.11 16.77 3.84
N ALA A 292 11.23 16.07 2.72
CA ALA A 292 10.68 16.50 1.45
C ALA A 292 9.91 15.34 0.79
N THR A 293 8.78 15.63 0.19
CA THR A 293 8.09 14.74 -0.73
C THR A 293 7.30 15.54 -1.76
N GLY A 294 6.83 14.91 -2.80
CA GLY A 294 6.12 15.55 -3.90
C GLY A 294 6.13 14.70 -5.15
N VAL A 295 6.42 15.28 -6.30
CA VAL A 295 6.42 14.59 -7.59
C VAL A 295 7.67 14.88 -8.39
N GLN A 296 8.10 13.90 -9.20
CA GLN A 296 9.19 14.09 -10.17
C GLN A 296 8.85 15.19 -11.18
N ARG A 297 9.83 15.97 -11.55
CA ARG A 297 9.75 16.84 -12.72
C ARG A 297 9.87 15.98 -13.97
N ILE A 298 8.84 15.97 -14.79
CA ILE A 298 8.86 15.24 -16.05
C ILE A 298 9.18 16.24 -17.15
N ALA A 299 10.21 15.94 -17.94
CA ALA A 299 10.59 16.77 -19.08
C ALA A 299 9.65 16.49 -20.27
N GLY A 300 9.77 17.31 -21.30
CA GLY A 300 9.07 17.12 -22.57
C GLY A 300 8.31 18.35 -23.03
N PRO A 301 7.84 18.36 -24.27
CA PRO A 301 7.13 19.51 -24.82
C PRO A 301 5.72 19.69 -24.29
N ASP A 302 5.16 18.65 -23.67
CA ASP A 302 3.87 18.58 -23.01
C ASP A 302 3.96 18.61 -21.48
N ALA A 303 5.15 18.97 -20.95
CA ALA A 303 5.37 19.07 -19.51
C ALA A 303 4.49 20.16 -18.91
N ASP A 304 3.76 19.79 -17.86
CA ASP A 304 2.89 20.70 -17.11
C ASP A 304 2.96 20.40 -15.62
N VAL A 305 2.64 21.38 -14.79
CA VAL A 305 2.68 21.28 -13.33
C VAL A 305 1.48 21.98 -12.73
N TYR A 306 0.94 21.38 -11.69
CA TYR A 306 -0.12 21.96 -10.90
C TYR A 306 0.23 21.93 -9.42
N SER A 307 -0.05 23.03 -8.74
CA SER A 307 -0.07 23.12 -7.28
C SER A 307 -1.26 23.95 -6.85
N ASP A 308 -1.89 23.54 -5.74
CA ASP A 308 -2.90 24.38 -5.08
C ASP A 308 -2.31 25.25 -3.97
N HIS A 309 -1.00 25.13 -3.72
CA HIS A 309 -0.25 25.80 -2.64
C HIS A 309 -0.69 25.43 -1.23
N GLU A 310 -1.52 24.38 -1.08
CA GLU A 310 -2.09 23.93 0.18
C GLU A 310 -1.87 22.44 0.49
N GLY A 311 -1.02 21.78 -0.32
CA GLY A 311 -0.62 20.41 -0.08
C GLY A 311 -0.76 19.47 -1.27
N LEU A 312 -1.46 19.85 -2.32
CA LEU A 312 -1.53 19.08 -3.56
C LEU A 312 -0.52 19.61 -4.57
N VAL A 313 0.38 18.74 -5.01
CA VAL A 313 1.33 18.99 -6.11
C VAL A 313 1.23 17.86 -7.13
N ALA A 314 1.29 18.23 -8.39
CA ALA A 314 1.20 17.30 -9.52
C ALA A 314 2.12 17.69 -10.66
N SER A 315 2.52 16.71 -11.46
CA SER A 315 3.23 16.90 -12.72
C SER A 315 2.62 16.01 -13.80
N TRP A 316 2.82 16.44 -15.03
CA TRP A 316 2.45 15.73 -16.25
C TRP A 316 3.55 15.90 -17.28
N GLY A 317 3.80 14.89 -18.11
CA GLY A 317 4.73 15.02 -19.24
C GLY A 317 5.11 13.69 -19.85
N THR A 318 5.91 13.79 -20.93
CA THR A 318 6.33 12.66 -21.76
C THR A 318 7.84 12.53 -21.77
N ASP A 319 8.37 11.46 -21.22
CA ASP A 319 9.81 11.17 -21.18
C ASP A 319 10.09 9.67 -21.39
N TRP A 320 11.36 9.32 -21.42
CA TRP A 320 11.82 7.95 -21.54
C TRP A 320 11.59 7.18 -20.22
N PRO A 321 10.92 6.01 -20.26
CA PRO A 321 10.68 5.22 -19.05
C PRO A 321 11.93 4.51 -18.55
N VAL A 322 12.90 4.26 -19.44
CA VAL A 322 14.15 3.54 -19.15
C VAL A 322 15.32 4.17 -19.89
N ASN A 323 16.55 3.70 -19.62
CA ASN A 323 17.76 4.18 -20.30
C ASN A 323 17.88 3.69 -21.75
N ASP A 324 17.26 2.59 -22.11
CA ASP A 324 17.27 2.05 -23.47
C ASP A 324 16.25 2.78 -24.35
N THR A 325 16.68 3.89 -24.93
CA THR A 325 15.86 4.73 -25.81
C THR A 325 15.71 4.19 -27.24
N VAL A 326 16.36 3.08 -27.55
CA VAL A 326 16.24 2.40 -28.86
C VAL A 326 15.10 1.39 -28.85
N LYS A 327 15.01 0.61 -27.77
CA LYS A 327 14.00 -0.44 -27.63
C LYS A 327 12.64 0.11 -27.18
N TYR A 328 12.63 1.10 -26.29
CA TYR A 328 11.40 1.60 -25.66
C TYR A 328 10.97 2.95 -26.21
N ALA A 329 9.67 3.15 -26.32
CA ALA A 329 9.09 4.44 -26.65
C ALA A 329 9.01 5.34 -25.40
N LYS A 330 8.82 6.64 -25.63
CA LYS A 330 8.49 7.58 -24.55
C LYS A 330 7.09 7.28 -24.01
N GLU A 331 6.94 7.46 -22.72
CA GLU A 331 5.68 7.31 -21.99
C GLU A 331 5.22 8.65 -21.43
N THR A 332 3.92 8.90 -21.49
CA THR A 332 3.31 10.06 -20.86
C THR A 332 2.71 9.63 -19.52
N VAL A 333 3.10 10.31 -18.45
CA VAL A 333 2.62 10.05 -17.11
C VAL A 333 2.12 11.31 -16.41
N GLY A 334 1.12 11.16 -15.58
CA GLY A 334 0.66 12.15 -14.63
C GLY A 334 0.91 11.67 -13.21
N LEU A 335 1.55 12.49 -12.38
CA LEU A 335 1.85 12.22 -10.99
C LEU A 335 1.06 13.16 -10.08
N GLY A 336 0.71 12.71 -8.87
CA GLY A 336 0.06 13.55 -7.88
C GLY A 336 0.44 13.13 -6.46
N THR A 337 0.69 14.10 -5.58
CA THR A 337 0.93 13.88 -4.15
C THR A 337 0.15 14.91 -3.35
N PHE A 338 -0.59 14.43 -2.36
CA PHE A 338 -1.37 15.28 -1.46
C PHE A 338 -0.94 15.08 0.00
N LEU A 339 -0.64 16.19 0.66
CA LEU A 339 -0.25 16.25 2.07
C LEU A 339 -1.23 17.14 2.84
N PRO A 340 -1.67 16.72 4.04
CA PRO A 340 -2.46 17.61 4.89
C PRO A 340 -1.72 18.91 5.20
N ARG A 341 -2.38 20.04 5.01
CA ARG A 341 -1.79 21.39 5.12
C ARG A 341 -1.02 21.64 6.42
N ARG A 342 -1.48 21.04 7.53
CA ARG A 342 -0.83 21.18 8.85
C ARG A 342 0.61 20.65 8.89
N GLN A 343 0.99 19.77 7.98
CA GLN A 343 2.33 19.15 7.91
C GLN A 343 3.26 19.91 6.95
N VAL A 344 2.71 20.78 6.11
CA VAL A 344 3.44 21.51 5.08
C VAL A 344 4.05 22.78 5.67
N VAL A 345 5.37 22.91 5.54
CA VAL A 345 6.10 24.11 5.95
C VAL A 345 6.32 25.05 4.79
N GLN A 346 6.68 24.49 3.65
CA GLN A 346 7.05 25.26 2.46
C GLN A 346 6.81 24.44 1.19
N GLU A 347 6.37 25.11 0.14
CA GLU A 347 6.45 24.61 -1.22
C GLU A 347 7.76 25.02 -1.86
N THR A 348 8.40 24.12 -2.59
CA THR A 348 9.69 24.37 -3.25
C THR A 348 9.88 23.46 -4.47
N ALA A 349 10.99 23.61 -5.15
CA ALA A 349 11.41 22.72 -6.22
C ALA A 349 12.93 22.55 -6.19
N ASP A 350 13.40 21.43 -6.70
CA ASP A 350 14.80 21.21 -7.01
C ASP A 350 14.96 20.77 -8.49
N PRO A 351 16.15 20.47 -9.00
CA PRO A 351 16.31 20.07 -10.40
C PRO A 351 15.47 18.87 -10.83
N ASP A 352 15.19 17.95 -9.92
CA ASP A 352 14.53 16.66 -10.20
C ASP A 352 13.05 16.64 -9.77
N ASN A 353 12.59 17.61 -8.94
CA ASN A 353 11.32 17.49 -8.23
C ASN A 353 10.55 18.81 -8.08
N TYR A 354 9.20 18.69 -7.97
CA TYR A 354 8.32 19.67 -7.34
C TYR A 354 7.94 19.15 -5.95
N LEU A 355 8.15 19.92 -4.89
CA LEU A 355 8.19 19.42 -3.52
C LEU A 355 7.36 20.27 -2.56
N TYR A 356 6.87 19.59 -1.54
CA TYR A 356 6.54 20.17 -0.24
C TYR A 356 7.58 19.74 0.79
N LEU A 357 8.02 20.70 1.62
CA LEU A 357 8.81 20.44 2.81
C LEU A 357 7.88 20.18 3.99
N LEU A 358 8.22 19.19 4.80
CA LEU A 358 7.43 18.66 5.89
C LEU A 358 8.16 18.81 7.21
N GLN A 359 7.42 19.18 8.25
CA GLN A 359 7.82 19.07 9.65
C GLN A 359 6.63 18.58 10.48
N ALA A 360 6.93 17.81 11.53
CA ALA A 360 5.94 17.38 12.52
C ALA A 360 6.55 17.41 13.93
N PRO A 361 6.89 18.59 14.46
CA PRO A 361 7.52 18.71 15.77
C PRO A 361 6.64 18.13 16.88
N GLY A 362 7.21 17.24 17.70
CA GLY A 362 6.49 16.56 18.78
C GLY A 362 5.68 15.34 18.36
N GLU A 363 5.47 15.11 17.07
CA GLU A 363 4.81 13.92 16.53
C GLU A 363 5.84 12.87 16.13
N SER A 364 5.45 11.59 16.15
CA SER A 364 6.32 10.49 15.74
C SER A 364 6.06 10.06 14.29
N GLY A 365 5.36 10.86 13.50
CA GLY A 365 5.09 10.52 12.09
C GLY A 365 4.05 11.39 11.43
N PHE A 366 3.73 11.05 10.20
CA PHE A 366 2.76 11.76 9.39
C PHE A 366 2.15 10.84 8.31
N ARG A 367 1.06 11.27 7.72
CA ARG A 367 0.35 10.57 6.65
C ARG A 367 0.16 11.50 5.47
N TYR A 368 0.31 10.94 4.26
CA TYR A 368 -0.01 11.60 3.01
C TYR A 368 -0.44 10.57 1.96
N TRP A 369 -0.82 11.02 0.78
CA TRP A 369 -1.28 10.17 -0.31
C TRP A 369 -0.53 10.51 -1.60
N THR A 370 -0.35 9.49 -2.42
CA THR A 370 0.29 9.64 -3.73
C THR A 370 -0.44 8.81 -4.77
N THR A 371 -0.46 9.29 -6.02
CA THR A 371 -1.18 8.67 -7.11
C THR A 371 -0.50 8.94 -8.44
N PHE A 372 -0.80 8.12 -9.43
CA PHE A 372 -0.36 8.37 -10.81
C PHE A 372 -1.33 7.82 -11.84
N THR A 373 -1.14 8.25 -13.08
CA THR A 373 -1.76 7.73 -14.29
C THR A 373 -0.74 7.63 -15.39
N SER A 374 -0.98 6.77 -16.38
CA SER A 374 -0.23 6.72 -17.63
C SER A 374 -1.20 6.89 -18.78
N ARG A 375 -0.80 7.61 -19.82
CA ARG A 375 -1.60 7.76 -21.04
C ARG A 375 -1.80 6.43 -21.80
N LYS A 376 -1.04 5.40 -21.44
CA LYS A 376 -1.23 4.02 -21.90
C LYS A 376 -2.58 3.45 -21.47
N GLU A 377 -3.14 3.90 -20.35
CA GLU A 377 -4.40 3.42 -19.79
C GLU A 377 -5.58 3.74 -20.71
N THR A 378 -6.35 2.71 -21.14
CA THR A 378 -7.61 2.91 -21.90
C THR A 378 -8.71 3.55 -21.05
N PHE A 379 -8.53 3.57 -19.73
CA PHE A 379 -9.44 4.12 -18.72
C PHE A 379 -8.85 5.35 -17.98
N GLY A 380 -7.68 5.82 -18.42
CA GLY A 380 -6.93 6.93 -17.81
C GLY A 380 -7.34 8.30 -18.33
N PHE A 381 -6.40 9.23 -18.29
CA PHE A 381 -6.62 10.63 -18.62
C PHE A 381 -5.91 11.01 -19.92
N PRO A 382 -6.58 11.72 -20.83
CA PRO A 382 -6.00 12.04 -22.14
C PRO A 382 -4.96 13.18 -22.09
N ASP A 383 -5.01 14.03 -21.06
CA ASP A 383 -4.18 15.25 -20.96
C ASP A 383 -4.00 15.72 -19.51
N ALA A 384 -3.09 16.68 -19.32
CA ALA A 384 -2.78 17.28 -18.03
C ALA A 384 -4.01 17.93 -17.37
N ALA A 385 -4.83 18.62 -18.16
CA ALA A 385 -5.99 19.35 -17.62
C ALA A 385 -7.00 18.41 -16.97
N SER A 386 -7.30 17.27 -17.61
CA SER A 386 -8.19 16.24 -17.06
C SER A 386 -7.59 15.54 -15.85
N TRP A 387 -6.27 15.27 -15.88
CA TRP A 387 -5.56 14.73 -14.73
C TRP A 387 -5.61 15.68 -13.53
N PHE A 388 -5.29 16.95 -13.71
CA PHE A 388 -5.33 17.93 -12.63
C PHE A 388 -6.75 18.19 -12.10
N ALA A 389 -7.75 18.09 -12.96
CA ALA A 389 -9.15 18.13 -12.53
C ALA A 389 -9.49 16.96 -11.61
N TYR A 390 -9.13 15.74 -12.02
CA TYR A 390 -9.29 14.54 -11.18
C TYR A 390 -8.57 14.70 -9.83
N LEU A 391 -7.34 15.22 -9.80
CA LEU A 391 -6.60 15.37 -8.55
C LEU A 391 -7.24 16.37 -7.58
N ARG A 392 -7.89 17.44 -8.08
CA ARG A 392 -8.66 18.35 -7.23
C ARG A 392 -9.86 17.64 -6.57
N ASP A 393 -10.57 16.81 -7.33
CA ASP A 393 -11.69 16.03 -6.82
C ASP A 393 -11.21 14.95 -5.87
N TRP A 394 -10.10 14.26 -6.19
CA TRP A 394 -9.46 13.28 -5.34
C TRP A 394 -9.04 13.88 -3.98
N ARG A 395 -8.35 15.03 -3.97
CA ARG A 395 -8.04 15.76 -2.74
C ARG A 395 -9.30 16.03 -1.92
N LYS A 396 -10.35 16.56 -2.55
CA LYS A 396 -11.62 16.81 -1.89
C LYS A 396 -12.20 15.56 -1.24
N GLN A 397 -12.17 14.42 -1.94
CA GLN A 397 -12.62 13.13 -1.41
C GLN A 397 -11.81 12.67 -0.18
N LEU A 398 -10.49 12.88 -0.18
CA LEU A 398 -9.63 12.56 0.96
C LEU A 398 -9.88 13.47 2.17
N GLU A 399 -10.22 14.73 1.95
CA GLU A 399 -10.58 15.71 3.01
C GLU A 399 -12.02 15.53 3.54
N GLN A 400 -12.79 14.65 2.93
CA GLN A 400 -14.19 14.36 3.26
C GLN A 400 -14.33 12.91 3.77
N PRO A 401 -13.89 12.60 5.00
CA PRO A 401 -13.96 11.24 5.53
C PRO A 401 -15.40 10.80 5.76
N ILE A 402 -15.60 9.49 5.69
CA ILE A 402 -16.83 8.84 6.12
C ILE A 402 -16.89 8.75 7.65
N GLU A 403 -18.08 8.57 8.18
CA GLU A 403 -18.29 8.29 9.60
C GLU A 403 -18.59 6.81 9.79
N VAL A 404 -17.86 6.16 10.68
CA VAL A 404 -18.04 4.74 11.02
C VAL A 404 -18.40 4.61 12.48
N ARG A 405 -19.54 3.95 12.77
CA ARG A 405 -20.02 3.75 14.13
C ARG A 405 -20.40 2.29 14.35
N VAL A 406 -19.86 1.68 15.39
CA VAL A 406 -20.35 0.40 15.89
C VAL A 406 -21.60 0.69 16.70
N ILE A 407 -22.72 0.05 16.32
CA ILE A 407 -23.99 0.10 17.03
C ILE A 407 -24.22 -1.30 17.63
N GLU A 408 -24.58 -1.37 18.90
CA GLU A 408 -24.82 -2.63 19.61
C GLU A 408 -26.06 -3.38 19.10
#